data_ba2f1494754b4264e0291c7e388de09b
#
_entry.id   ba2f1494754b4264e0291c7e388de09b
#
_cell.length_a   1.000
_cell.length_b   1.000
_cell.length_c   1.000
_cell.angle_alpha   90.00
_cell.angle_beta   90.00
_cell.angle_gamma   90.00
#
_symmetry.space_group_name_H-M   'P 1'
#
loop_
_entity.id
_entity.type
_entity.pdbx_description
1 polymer ?
#
loop_
_entity_poly.entity_id
_entity_poly.type
_entity_poly.pdbx_seq_one_letter_code
_entity_poly.pdbx_strand_id
1 'polypeptide(L)'
;MALIVHKYGGTSMGSVERILNVAKRVTKWQKAGHQVVVVPSAMSGETNRLLSLAKEITADADPRELDQIASTGEQVSSGLLALALQAQGTAAISYAGWQVVIKTDSAHTKARIQGIEKDKVLQDLAHGKVVVITGFQGVDELGNITTLGRGGSDTSAVAIAAALGAHECLIYTDVDGVYTTDPRICDEARRLEKITFEEMMEMASLGSKVLQIRSVEFAGKYRVQTRVLSSLTDPMIPLHVEMNSGTLITFEEENNMEAAVISGIAFARDEAKITVLGVPDRPGIAYQILGPIADAMIDVDMIIQNQSVDGKTDFTFTVPRSDYQRALDILKSKVQTHIAARDMMGDPKVSKVSVVGVGMRSHVGIASKMFRTLSEEGINIQMISTSEIKISVLIDEKYMELAVRSLHKAFELEQRP
;
A
#
# COMPACT_ATOMS: atom_id res chain seq x y z
N MET A 1 -27.94 8.36 9.65
CA MET A 1 -27.86 7.25 8.68
C MET A 1 -26.76 7.59 7.69
N ALA A 2 -25.74 6.76 7.57
CA ALA A 2 -24.62 6.98 6.66
C ALA A 2 -24.36 5.68 5.87
N LEU A 3 -23.86 5.80 4.64
CA LEU A 3 -23.35 4.67 3.86
C LEU A 3 -21.88 4.45 4.20
N ILE A 4 -21.54 3.26 4.67
CA ILE A 4 -20.20 2.89 5.11
C ILE A 4 -19.74 1.66 4.32
N VAL A 5 -18.50 1.70 3.84
CA VAL A 5 -17.88 0.53 3.21
C VAL A 5 -16.90 -0.11 4.19
N HIS A 6 -17.08 -1.39 4.47
CA HIS A 6 -16.18 -2.18 5.30
C HIS A 6 -15.31 -3.09 4.42
N LYS A 7 -14.00 -3.01 4.54
CA LYS A 7 -13.07 -3.97 3.93
C LYS A 7 -12.51 -4.89 5.01
N TYR A 8 -12.47 -6.17 4.74
CA TYR A 8 -11.84 -7.15 5.64
C TYR A 8 -10.71 -7.90 4.93
N GLY A 9 -9.50 -7.87 5.52
CA GLY A 9 -8.32 -8.58 5.02
C GLY A 9 -8.41 -10.10 5.17
N GLY A 10 -7.49 -10.82 4.53
CA GLY A 10 -7.48 -12.29 4.56
C GLY A 10 -7.36 -12.88 5.97
N THR A 11 -6.57 -12.28 6.86
CA THR A 11 -6.48 -12.67 8.27
C THR A 11 -7.80 -12.51 9.02
N SER A 12 -8.58 -11.49 8.66
CA SER A 12 -9.91 -11.25 9.21
C SER A 12 -10.95 -12.26 8.75
N MET A 13 -10.71 -12.88 7.60
CA MET A 13 -11.56 -13.90 6.96
C MET A 13 -10.99 -15.32 7.09
N GLY A 14 -9.93 -15.51 7.89
CA GLY A 14 -9.09 -16.72 7.90
C GLY A 14 -9.75 -18.01 8.44
N SER A 15 -10.93 -17.92 9.06
CA SER A 15 -11.69 -19.08 9.56
C SER A 15 -13.18 -18.76 9.64
N VAL A 16 -14.02 -19.79 9.73
CA VAL A 16 -15.47 -19.63 9.94
C VAL A 16 -15.76 -18.81 11.19
N GLU A 17 -15.03 -19.01 12.28
CA GLU A 17 -15.17 -18.23 13.51
C GLU A 17 -14.92 -16.74 13.27
N ARG A 18 -13.87 -16.40 12.53
CA ARG A 18 -13.55 -15.01 12.15
C ARG A 18 -14.64 -14.40 11.27
N ILE A 19 -15.16 -15.16 10.30
CA ILE A 19 -16.27 -14.73 9.43
C ILE A 19 -17.52 -14.44 10.29
N LEU A 20 -17.83 -15.28 11.27
CA LEU A 20 -18.93 -15.04 12.21
C LEU A 20 -18.72 -13.77 13.06
N ASN A 21 -17.50 -13.47 13.47
CA ASN A 21 -17.18 -12.24 14.20
C ASN A 21 -17.30 -11.00 13.28
N VAL A 22 -16.87 -11.10 12.01
CA VAL A 22 -17.12 -10.06 11.00
C VAL A 22 -18.62 -9.82 10.83
N ALA A 23 -19.41 -10.89 10.69
CA ALA A 23 -20.87 -10.78 10.57
C ALA A 23 -21.52 -10.10 11.79
N LYS A 24 -21.09 -10.40 13.02
CA LYS A 24 -21.56 -9.70 14.24
C LYS A 24 -21.28 -8.20 14.16
N ARG A 25 -20.05 -7.82 13.76
CA ARG A 25 -19.65 -6.43 13.65
C ARG A 25 -20.48 -5.68 12.60
N VAL A 26 -20.64 -6.26 11.41
CA VAL A 26 -21.45 -5.69 10.32
C VAL A 26 -22.93 -5.54 10.75
N THR A 27 -23.47 -6.56 11.38
CA THR A 27 -24.86 -6.52 11.93
C THR A 27 -25.04 -5.40 12.94
N LYS A 28 -24.06 -5.14 13.81
CA LYS A 28 -24.07 -4.03 14.76
C LYS A 28 -24.21 -2.67 14.05
N TRP A 29 -23.42 -2.44 12.97
CA TRP A 29 -23.49 -1.21 12.19
C TRP A 29 -24.84 -1.05 11.47
N GLN A 30 -25.34 -2.12 10.86
CA GLN A 30 -26.64 -2.11 10.18
C GLN A 30 -27.79 -1.85 11.19
N LYS A 31 -27.78 -2.48 12.37
CA LYS A 31 -28.77 -2.24 13.43
C LYS A 31 -28.73 -0.82 14.01
N ALA A 32 -27.58 -0.15 13.94
CA ALA A 32 -27.44 1.26 14.32
C ALA A 32 -27.97 2.23 13.24
N GLY A 33 -28.56 1.72 12.15
CA GLY A 33 -29.21 2.51 11.10
C GLY A 33 -28.27 2.94 9.97
N HIS A 34 -27.08 2.36 9.86
CA HIS A 34 -26.18 2.60 8.73
C HIS A 34 -26.47 1.64 7.56
N GLN A 35 -26.26 2.10 6.34
CA GLN A 35 -26.15 1.23 5.16
C GLN A 35 -24.73 0.70 5.08
N VAL A 36 -24.56 -0.60 4.90
CA VAL A 36 -23.24 -1.23 4.92
C VAL A 36 -22.99 -2.03 3.67
N VAL A 37 -21.88 -1.72 3.00
CA VAL A 37 -21.28 -2.55 1.95
C VAL A 37 -20.03 -3.21 2.51
N VAL A 38 -19.86 -4.51 2.27
CA VAL A 38 -18.70 -5.25 2.77
C VAL A 38 -17.87 -5.78 1.61
N VAL A 39 -16.56 -5.57 1.67
CA VAL A 39 -15.59 -6.05 0.66
C VAL A 39 -14.60 -6.99 1.34
N PRO A 40 -14.87 -8.31 1.37
CA PRO A 40 -13.94 -9.27 1.94
C PRO A 40 -12.83 -9.63 0.95
N SER A 41 -11.63 -9.92 1.49
CA SER A 41 -10.57 -10.65 0.79
C SER A 41 -10.86 -12.16 0.82
N ALA A 42 -10.13 -12.92 0.03
CA ALA A 42 -10.07 -14.37 0.18
C ALA A 42 -9.65 -14.78 1.60
N MET A 43 -9.98 -15.97 2.03
CA MET A 43 -9.49 -16.54 3.28
C MET A 43 -7.96 -16.59 3.29
N SER A 44 -7.37 -16.46 4.48
CA SER A 44 -5.90 -16.40 4.62
C SER A 44 -5.22 -17.58 3.93
N GLY A 45 -4.25 -17.29 3.04
CA GLY A 45 -3.49 -18.28 2.29
C GLY A 45 -4.18 -18.86 1.04
N GLU A 46 -5.49 -18.61 0.86
CA GLU A 46 -6.27 -19.23 -0.22
C GLU A 46 -5.80 -18.80 -1.61
N THR A 47 -5.57 -17.51 -1.84
CA THR A 47 -5.06 -17.00 -3.13
C THR A 47 -3.69 -17.64 -3.46
N ASN A 48 -2.80 -17.76 -2.47
CA ASN A 48 -1.50 -18.43 -2.67
C ASN A 48 -1.66 -19.90 -3.00
N ARG A 49 -2.57 -20.61 -2.32
CA ARG A 49 -2.88 -22.01 -2.59
C ARG A 49 -3.37 -22.21 -4.02
N LEU A 50 -4.31 -21.40 -4.45
CA LEU A 50 -4.87 -21.45 -5.81
C LEU A 50 -3.80 -21.19 -6.88
N LEU A 51 -2.98 -20.17 -6.70
CA LEU A 51 -1.89 -19.86 -7.63
C LEU A 51 -0.78 -20.93 -7.61
N SER A 52 -0.56 -21.62 -6.49
CA SER A 52 0.39 -22.74 -6.42
C SER A 52 -0.07 -23.93 -7.25
N LEU A 53 -1.37 -24.25 -7.25
CA LEU A 53 -1.94 -25.30 -8.11
C LEU A 53 -1.70 -25.01 -9.60
N ALA A 54 -1.85 -23.75 -10.02
CA ALA A 54 -1.54 -23.37 -11.40
C ALA A 54 -0.05 -23.57 -11.74
N LYS A 55 0.85 -23.21 -10.82
CA LYS A 55 2.30 -23.38 -10.98
C LYS A 55 2.73 -24.86 -11.03
N GLU A 56 2.02 -25.76 -10.37
CA GLU A 56 2.26 -27.19 -10.45
C GLU A 56 1.96 -27.74 -11.85
N ILE A 57 1.04 -27.12 -12.59
CA ILE A 57 0.69 -27.49 -13.95
C ILE A 57 1.69 -26.91 -14.97
N THR A 58 2.03 -25.62 -14.84
CA THR A 58 2.97 -24.94 -15.74
C THR A 58 3.64 -23.76 -15.06
N ALA A 59 4.92 -23.56 -15.35
CA ALA A 59 5.67 -22.39 -14.91
C ALA A 59 5.29 -21.12 -15.68
N ASP A 60 4.80 -21.26 -16.91
CA ASP A 60 4.38 -20.18 -17.82
C ASP A 60 2.84 -20.23 -18.00
N ALA A 61 2.15 -19.88 -16.92
CA ALA A 61 0.69 -19.88 -16.91
C ALA A 61 0.14 -18.62 -17.58
N ASP A 62 -0.92 -18.79 -18.38
CA ASP A 62 -1.64 -17.69 -19.01
C ASP A 62 -2.24 -16.76 -17.92
N PRO A 63 -1.95 -15.45 -17.95
CA PRO A 63 -2.42 -14.50 -16.94
C PRO A 63 -3.95 -14.42 -16.81
N ARG A 64 -4.70 -14.63 -17.91
CA ARG A 64 -6.16 -14.66 -17.89
C ARG A 64 -6.68 -15.87 -17.08
N GLU A 65 -6.07 -17.04 -17.26
CA GLU A 65 -6.46 -18.24 -16.51
C GLU A 65 -6.05 -18.12 -15.02
N LEU A 66 -4.94 -17.45 -14.72
CA LEU A 66 -4.56 -17.13 -13.34
C LEU A 66 -5.60 -16.23 -12.65
N ASP A 67 -6.13 -15.23 -13.36
CA ASP A 67 -7.19 -14.36 -12.85
C ASP A 67 -8.48 -15.14 -12.59
N GLN A 68 -8.87 -16.02 -13.51
CA GLN A 68 -10.03 -16.89 -13.37
C GLN A 68 -9.93 -17.76 -12.10
N ILE A 69 -8.76 -18.36 -11.85
CA ILE A 69 -8.51 -19.21 -10.69
C ILE A 69 -8.46 -18.35 -9.40
N ALA A 70 -7.65 -17.30 -9.37
CA ALA A 70 -7.41 -16.50 -8.19
C ALA A 70 -8.69 -15.83 -7.67
N SER A 71 -9.56 -15.37 -8.57
CA SER A 71 -10.82 -14.67 -8.23
C SER A 71 -11.81 -15.52 -7.42
N THR A 72 -11.70 -16.84 -7.48
CA THR A 72 -12.61 -17.76 -6.78
C THR A 72 -12.48 -17.67 -5.26
N GLY A 73 -11.31 -17.29 -4.75
CA GLY A 73 -11.07 -17.16 -3.31
C GLY A 73 -12.00 -16.14 -2.64
N GLU A 74 -12.16 -14.96 -3.23
CA GLU A 74 -13.06 -13.92 -2.74
C GLU A 74 -14.53 -14.29 -2.97
N GLN A 75 -14.86 -15.05 -3.99
CA GLN A 75 -16.24 -15.53 -4.21
C GLN A 75 -16.67 -16.44 -3.08
N VAL A 76 -15.79 -17.37 -2.63
CA VAL A 76 -16.07 -18.23 -1.48
C VAL A 76 -16.26 -17.40 -0.20
N SER A 77 -15.33 -16.52 0.12
CA SER A 77 -15.40 -15.71 1.36
C SER A 77 -16.63 -14.79 1.38
N SER A 78 -17.02 -14.21 0.25
CA SER A 78 -18.20 -13.36 0.13
C SER A 78 -19.50 -14.14 0.34
N GLY A 79 -19.61 -15.32 -0.24
CA GLY A 79 -20.77 -16.21 -0.04
C GLY A 79 -20.89 -16.65 1.43
N LEU A 80 -19.78 -17.08 2.03
CA LEU A 80 -19.75 -17.48 3.46
C LEU A 80 -20.14 -16.33 4.39
N LEU A 81 -19.67 -15.10 4.11
CA LEU A 81 -20.05 -13.94 4.89
C LEU A 81 -21.53 -13.59 4.75
N ALA A 82 -22.09 -13.65 3.54
CA ALA A 82 -23.51 -13.42 3.33
C ALA A 82 -24.39 -14.45 4.08
N LEU A 83 -23.99 -15.72 4.07
CA LEU A 83 -24.65 -16.78 4.87
C LEU A 83 -24.54 -16.51 6.36
N ALA A 84 -23.37 -16.08 6.85
CA ALA A 84 -23.17 -15.76 8.26
C ALA A 84 -24.04 -14.58 8.73
N LEU A 85 -24.21 -13.55 7.89
CA LEU A 85 -25.12 -12.42 8.15
C LEU A 85 -26.58 -12.88 8.21
N GLN A 86 -27.01 -13.67 7.22
CA GLN A 86 -28.36 -14.21 7.17
C GLN A 86 -28.68 -15.11 8.38
N ALA A 87 -27.74 -15.95 8.80
CA ALA A 87 -27.86 -16.79 9.98
C ALA A 87 -28.02 -15.97 11.29
N GLN A 88 -27.56 -14.70 11.31
CA GLN A 88 -27.74 -13.76 12.43
C GLN A 88 -28.98 -12.88 12.29
N GLY A 89 -29.84 -13.17 11.31
CA GLY A 89 -31.07 -12.42 11.06
C GLY A 89 -30.87 -11.09 10.31
N THR A 90 -29.69 -10.86 9.73
CA THR A 90 -29.39 -9.68 8.92
C THR A 90 -29.62 -10.01 7.45
N ALA A 91 -30.53 -9.29 6.78
CA ALA A 91 -30.73 -9.44 5.35
C ALA A 91 -29.43 -9.07 4.60
N ALA A 92 -28.90 -10.00 3.81
CA ALA A 92 -27.65 -9.81 3.09
C ALA A 92 -27.67 -10.49 1.73
N ILE A 93 -26.89 -9.95 0.80
CA ILE A 93 -26.68 -10.52 -0.55
C ILE A 93 -25.21 -10.37 -0.94
N SER A 94 -24.66 -11.38 -1.60
CA SER A 94 -23.28 -11.33 -2.13
C SER A 94 -23.26 -11.18 -3.64
N TYR A 95 -22.27 -10.44 -4.15
CA TYR A 95 -22.02 -10.23 -5.56
C TYR A 95 -20.55 -10.46 -5.89
N ALA A 96 -20.27 -11.16 -6.96
CA ALA A 96 -18.97 -11.14 -7.61
C ALA A 96 -18.75 -9.82 -8.37
N GLY A 97 -17.51 -9.44 -8.60
CA GLY A 97 -17.16 -8.17 -9.26
C GLY A 97 -17.84 -7.97 -10.63
N TRP A 98 -18.00 -9.05 -11.40
CA TRP A 98 -18.69 -9.01 -12.69
C TRP A 98 -20.22 -8.84 -12.58
N GLN A 99 -20.84 -9.18 -11.45
CA GLN A 99 -22.29 -9.03 -11.24
C GLN A 99 -22.71 -7.59 -10.88
N VAL A 100 -21.80 -6.80 -10.36
CA VAL A 100 -21.93 -5.35 -10.10
C VAL A 100 -21.04 -4.53 -11.03
N VAL A 101 -20.54 -5.17 -12.09
CA VAL A 101 -19.73 -4.61 -13.16
C VAL A 101 -18.64 -3.65 -12.67
N ILE A 102 -17.67 -4.20 -11.91
CA ILE A 102 -16.41 -3.50 -11.64
C ILE A 102 -15.59 -3.57 -12.93
N LYS A 103 -15.77 -2.55 -13.78
CA LYS A 103 -15.15 -2.50 -15.10
C LYS A 103 -13.65 -2.22 -14.97
N THR A 104 -12.84 -3.01 -15.70
CA THR A 104 -11.38 -2.88 -15.74
C THR A 104 -10.84 -2.86 -17.15
N ASP A 105 -9.56 -2.54 -17.31
CA ASP A 105 -8.80 -2.88 -18.51
C ASP A 105 -8.46 -4.38 -18.53
N SER A 106 -7.90 -4.86 -19.65
CA SER A 106 -7.51 -6.27 -19.86
C SER A 106 -6.08 -6.59 -19.43
N ALA A 107 -5.47 -5.77 -18.56
CA ALA A 107 -4.13 -6.03 -18.01
C ALA A 107 -4.21 -7.10 -16.91
N HIS A 108 -4.43 -8.37 -17.30
CA HIS A 108 -4.58 -9.49 -16.39
C HIS A 108 -3.51 -9.50 -15.30
N THR A 109 -3.87 -9.93 -14.08
CA THR A 109 -3.08 -9.92 -12.83
C THR A 109 -2.74 -8.55 -12.26
N LYS A 110 -2.95 -7.45 -13.00
CA LYS A 110 -2.63 -6.06 -12.60
C LYS A 110 -3.68 -5.06 -13.11
N ALA A 111 -4.89 -5.50 -13.37
CA ALA A 111 -5.94 -4.70 -13.99
C ALA A 111 -6.22 -3.39 -13.24
N ARG A 112 -6.67 -2.38 -13.96
CA ARG A 112 -7.03 -1.06 -13.43
C ARG A 112 -8.53 -0.84 -13.54
N ILE A 113 -9.14 -0.41 -12.44
CA ILE A 113 -10.58 -0.10 -12.40
C ILE A 113 -10.83 1.15 -13.25
N GLN A 114 -11.76 1.03 -14.19
CA GLN A 114 -12.21 2.11 -15.08
C GLN A 114 -13.57 2.67 -14.64
N GLY A 115 -14.43 1.87 -14.00
CA GLY A 115 -15.74 2.28 -13.54
C GLY A 115 -16.43 1.19 -12.73
N ILE A 116 -17.52 1.56 -12.04
CA ILE A 116 -18.33 0.63 -11.23
C ILE A 116 -19.81 0.99 -11.44
N GLU A 117 -20.63 -0.01 -11.78
CA GLU A 117 -22.08 0.15 -11.84
C GLU A 117 -22.68 0.05 -10.44
N LYS A 118 -23.40 1.08 -10.03
CA LYS A 118 -23.87 1.23 -8.65
C LYS A 118 -25.34 0.95 -8.42
N ASP A 119 -26.16 0.97 -9.44
CA ASP A 119 -27.63 1.01 -9.31
C ASP A 119 -28.17 -0.21 -8.57
N LYS A 120 -27.68 -1.41 -8.90
CA LYS A 120 -28.04 -2.65 -8.25
C LYS A 120 -27.68 -2.67 -6.75
N VAL A 121 -26.50 -2.16 -6.42
CA VAL A 121 -26.02 -2.06 -5.04
C VAL A 121 -26.90 -1.09 -4.24
N LEU A 122 -27.16 0.10 -4.81
CA LEU A 122 -28.00 1.11 -4.17
C LEU A 122 -29.44 0.62 -3.96
N GLN A 123 -29.98 -0.14 -4.92
CA GLN A 123 -31.32 -0.74 -4.79
C GLN A 123 -31.39 -1.73 -3.62
N ASP A 124 -30.41 -2.62 -3.46
CA ASP A 124 -30.40 -3.58 -2.36
C ASP A 124 -30.18 -2.90 -1.01
N LEU A 125 -29.33 -1.86 -0.94
CA LEU A 125 -29.15 -1.04 0.25
C LEU A 125 -30.44 -0.31 0.66
N ALA A 126 -31.20 0.20 -0.32
CA ALA A 126 -32.50 0.84 -0.07
C ALA A 126 -33.53 -0.14 0.48
N HIS A 127 -33.42 -1.43 0.17
CA HIS A 127 -34.23 -2.50 0.75
C HIS A 127 -33.72 -3.00 2.11
N GLY A 128 -32.75 -2.32 2.73
CA GLY A 128 -32.22 -2.65 4.05
C GLY A 128 -31.25 -3.84 4.08
N LYS A 129 -30.79 -4.32 2.91
CA LYS A 129 -29.83 -5.42 2.85
C LYS A 129 -28.40 -4.90 3.06
N VAL A 130 -27.57 -5.72 3.70
CA VAL A 130 -26.12 -5.60 3.63
C VAL A 130 -25.65 -6.19 2.29
N VAL A 131 -24.86 -5.44 1.54
CA VAL A 131 -24.35 -5.90 0.25
C VAL A 131 -22.88 -6.32 0.41
N VAL A 132 -22.57 -7.58 0.09
CA VAL A 132 -21.21 -8.13 0.13
C VAL A 132 -20.68 -8.20 -1.29
N ILE A 133 -19.58 -7.53 -1.59
CA ILE A 133 -18.99 -7.49 -2.95
C ILE A 133 -17.59 -8.09 -2.89
N THR A 134 -17.29 -9.02 -3.79
CA THR A 134 -15.92 -9.60 -3.87
C THR A 134 -14.89 -8.49 -4.10
N GLY A 135 -13.87 -8.45 -3.26
CA GLY A 135 -12.69 -7.64 -3.52
C GLY A 135 -11.80 -8.22 -4.61
N PHE A 136 -10.70 -7.53 -4.94
CA PHE A 136 -9.60 -8.02 -5.78
C PHE A 136 -9.91 -8.22 -7.28
N GLN A 137 -11.15 -8.28 -7.70
CA GLN A 137 -11.55 -8.68 -9.05
C GLN A 137 -12.45 -7.65 -9.73
N GLY A 138 -12.46 -7.69 -11.06
CA GLY A 138 -13.37 -6.97 -11.94
C GLY A 138 -13.63 -7.76 -13.22
N VAL A 139 -14.13 -7.08 -14.25
CA VAL A 139 -14.44 -7.63 -15.57
C VAL A 139 -13.98 -6.67 -16.65
N ASP A 140 -13.33 -7.17 -17.68
CA ASP A 140 -12.92 -6.39 -18.85
C ASP A 140 -14.07 -6.24 -19.87
N GLU A 141 -13.81 -5.52 -20.96
CA GLU A 141 -14.80 -5.26 -22.02
C GLU A 141 -15.21 -6.52 -22.79
N LEU A 142 -14.37 -7.57 -22.73
CA LEU A 142 -14.64 -8.86 -23.36
C LEU A 142 -15.41 -9.83 -22.44
N GLY A 143 -15.70 -9.41 -21.20
CA GLY A 143 -16.36 -10.24 -20.20
C GLY A 143 -15.43 -11.19 -19.46
N ASN A 144 -14.10 -11.06 -19.62
CA ASN A 144 -13.15 -11.85 -18.86
C ASN A 144 -13.01 -11.31 -17.44
N ILE A 145 -12.90 -12.21 -16.48
CA ILE A 145 -12.55 -11.85 -15.13
C ILE A 145 -11.08 -11.36 -15.09
N THR A 146 -10.86 -10.27 -14.40
CA THR A 146 -9.54 -9.67 -14.18
C THR A 146 -9.23 -9.54 -12.70
N THR A 147 -7.97 -9.59 -12.31
CA THR A 147 -7.56 -9.29 -10.93
C THR A 147 -6.69 -8.04 -10.85
N LEU A 148 -6.79 -7.35 -9.70
CA LEU A 148 -6.16 -6.03 -9.51
C LEU A 148 -4.72 -6.12 -8.98
N GLY A 149 -4.21 -7.32 -8.75
CA GLY A 149 -2.90 -7.54 -8.13
C GLY A 149 -2.89 -7.36 -6.61
N ARG A 150 -1.69 -7.31 -6.01
CA ARG A 150 -1.53 -7.19 -4.56
C ARG A 150 -2.30 -6.00 -3.98
N GLY A 151 -2.99 -6.23 -2.84
CA GLY A 151 -3.83 -5.21 -2.20
C GLY A 151 -5.06 -4.81 -3.01
N GLY A 152 -5.43 -5.62 -3.99
CA GLY A 152 -6.59 -5.36 -4.86
C GLY A 152 -7.89 -5.24 -4.08
N SER A 153 -8.06 -5.96 -2.96
CA SER A 153 -9.27 -5.82 -2.13
C SER A 153 -9.37 -4.46 -1.44
N ASP A 154 -8.25 -3.86 -1.01
CA ASP A 154 -8.23 -2.49 -0.47
C ASP A 154 -8.62 -1.50 -1.56
N THR A 155 -8.04 -1.65 -2.76
CA THR A 155 -8.35 -0.83 -3.93
C THR A 155 -9.82 -0.97 -4.34
N SER A 156 -10.37 -2.21 -4.35
CA SER A 156 -11.80 -2.44 -4.63
C SER A 156 -12.70 -1.73 -3.63
N ALA A 157 -12.40 -1.84 -2.32
CA ALA A 157 -13.21 -1.24 -1.28
C ALA A 157 -13.27 0.29 -1.40
N VAL A 158 -12.12 0.93 -1.62
CA VAL A 158 -12.04 2.38 -1.80
C VAL A 158 -12.73 2.82 -3.09
N ALA A 159 -12.57 2.06 -4.19
CA ALA A 159 -13.25 2.35 -5.46
C ALA A 159 -14.77 2.23 -5.35
N ILE A 160 -15.26 1.20 -4.64
CA ILE A 160 -16.68 1.02 -4.35
C ILE A 160 -17.20 2.18 -3.47
N ALA A 161 -16.43 2.56 -2.44
CA ALA A 161 -16.78 3.69 -1.58
C ALA A 161 -16.89 5.00 -2.38
N ALA A 162 -15.94 5.25 -3.29
CA ALA A 162 -15.96 6.40 -4.20
C ALA A 162 -17.19 6.38 -5.11
N ALA A 163 -17.46 5.25 -5.77
CA ALA A 163 -18.56 5.11 -6.72
C ALA A 163 -19.94 5.29 -6.06
N LEU A 164 -20.10 4.81 -4.82
CA LEU A 164 -21.33 4.89 -4.06
C LEU A 164 -21.48 6.23 -3.31
N GLY A 165 -20.46 7.07 -3.25
CA GLY A 165 -20.44 8.28 -2.42
C GLY A 165 -20.54 7.93 -0.92
N ALA A 166 -19.82 6.91 -0.49
CA ALA A 166 -19.82 6.47 0.91
C ALA A 166 -19.23 7.55 1.82
N HIS A 167 -19.74 7.61 3.03
CA HIS A 167 -19.28 8.56 4.04
C HIS A 167 -17.85 8.24 4.51
N GLU A 168 -17.56 6.95 4.69
CA GLU A 168 -16.24 6.48 5.13
C GLU A 168 -15.98 5.04 4.60
N CYS A 169 -14.71 4.73 4.32
CA CYS A 169 -14.23 3.38 4.03
C CYS A 169 -13.43 2.87 5.24
N LEU A 170 -13.93 1.85 5.92
CA LEU A 170 -13.31 1.24 7.09
C LEU A 170 -12.50 0.01 6.67
N ILE A 171 -11.19 0.08 6.82
CA ILE A 171 -10.27 -1.03 6.47
C ILE A 171 -9.89 -1.78 7.74
N TYR A 172 -10.49 -2.94 7.93
CA TYR A 172 -10.22 -3.85 9.03
C TYR A 172 -9.08 -4.80 8.66
N THR A 173 -8.03 -4.78 9.47
CA THR A 173 -6.82 -5.58 9.29
C THR A 173 -6.37 -6.20 10.62
N ASP A 174 -5.19 -6.82 10.67
CA ASP A 174 -4.62 -7.43 11.87
C ASP A 174 -3.87 -6.44 12.78
N VAL A 175 -3.73 -5.18 12.35
CA VAL A 175 -3.20 -4.09 13.18
C VAL A 175 -4.31 -3.09 13.53
N ASP A 176 -4.13 -2.34 14.61
CA ASP A 176 -5.14 -1.42 15.14
C ASP A 176 -4.99 0.03 14.62
N GLY A 177 -4.14 0.25 13.63
CA GLY A 177 -3.93 1.54 12.99
C GLY A 177 -2.56 1.70 12.36
N VAL A 178 -2.23 2.92 12.00
CA VAL A 178 -0.91 3.34 11.48
C VAL A 178 -0.09 3.87 12.64
N TYR A 179 1.18 3.49 12.71
CA TYR A 179 2.08 3.85 13.79
C TYR A 179 3.17 4.81 13.31
N THR A 180 3.76 5.55 14.23
CA THR A 180 4.90 6.45 13.97
C THR A 180 6.12 5.72 13.41
N THR A 181 6.25 4.43 13.65
CA THR A 181 7.13 3.45 12.98
C THR A 181 6.63 2.05 13.31
N ASP A 182 7.32 0.99 12.81
CA ASP A 182 6.96 -0.40 13.12
C ASP A 182 7.21 -0.71 14.61
N PRO A 183 6.16 -1.04 15.39
CA PRO A 183 6.30 -1.33 16.83
C PRO A 183 7.14 -2.59 17.11
N ARG A 184 7.38 -3.46 16.12
CA ARG A 184 8.29 -4.60 16.25
C ARG A 184 9.77 -4.21 16.24
N ILE A 185 10.09 -2.98 15.78
CA ILE A 185 11.44 -2.42 15.73
C ILE A 185 11.66 -1.39 16.84
N CYS A 186 10.65 -0.60 17.14
CA CYS A 186 10.68 0.43 18.17
C CYS A 186 9.47 0.27 19.08
N ASP A 187 9.70 -0.21 20.31
CA ASP A 187 8.64 -0.46 21.30
C ASP A 187 7.93 0.83 21.73
N GLU A 188 8.58 1.99 21.55
CA GLU A 188 8.05 3.31 21.84
C GLU A 188 7.18 3.87 20.69
N ALA A 189 7.02 3.11 19.59
CA ALA A 189 6.18 3.51 18.47
C ALA A 189 4.73 3.69 18.92
N ARG A 190 4.15 4.83 18.54
CA ARG A 190 2.81 5.25 18.91
C ARG A 190 1.85 5.17 17.74
N ARG A 191 0.62 4.74 17.98
CA ARG A 191 -0.44 4.80 16.97
C ARG A 191 -0.84 6.25 16.71
N LEU A 192 -0.96 6.60 15.43
CA LEU A 192 -1.48 7.89 14.97
C LEU A 192 -3.02 7.89 15.03
N GLU A 193 -3.61 8.94 15.56
CA GLU A 193 -5.07 9.12 15.54
C GLU A 193 -5.54 9.57 14.16
N LYS A 194 -4.77 10.45 13.52
CA LYS A 194 -4.99 10.96 12.16
C LYS A 194 -3.67 10.98 11.38
N ILE A 195 -3.76 10.85 10.06
CA ILE A 195 -2.65 11.02 9.12
C ILE A 195 -3.21 11.57 7.81
N THR A 196 -2.45 12.40 7.10
CA THR A 196 -2.89 12.88 5.78
C THR A 196 -2.72 11.81 4.70
N PHE A 197 -3.45 11.96 3.57
CA PHE A 197 -3.28 11.03 2.44
C PHE A 197 -1.87 11.07 1.87
N GLU A 198 -1.26 12.25 1.81
CA GLU A 198 0.10 12.44 1.31
C GLU A 198 1.12 11.71 2.17
N GLU A 199 1.04 11.87 3.49
CA GLU A 199 1.92 11.16 4.43
C GLU A 199 1.69 9.65 4.40
N MET A 200 0.42 9.21 4.34
CA MET A 200 0.09 7.79 4.25
C MET A 200 0.62 7.17 2.95
N MET A 201 0.54 7.88 1.82
CA MET A 201 1.14 7.41 0.55
C MET A 201 2.64 7.20 0.69
N GLU A 202 3.34 8.15 1.32
CA GLU A 202 4.78 8.01 1.54
C GLU A 202 5.10 6.85 2.47
N MET A 203 4.38 6.71 3.59
CA MET A 203 4.58 5.58 4.51
C MET A 203 4.25 4.24 3.84
N ALA A 204 3.21 4.17 3.03
CA ALA A 204 2.84 2.96 2.29
C ALA A 204 3.89 2.61 1.21
N SER A 205 4.47 3.59 0.53
CA SER A 205 5.53 3.40 -0.46
C SER A 205 6.83 2.90 0.16
N LEU A 206 7.08 3.26 1.42
CA LEU A 206 8.31 2.98 2.14
C LEU A 206 8.26 1.70 3.00
N GLY A 207 7.22 0.87 2.84
CA GLY A 207 7.16 -0.44 3.48
C GLY A 207 6.25 -0.55 4.68
N SER A 208 5.49 0.48 5.04
CA SER A 208 4.37 0.34 5.95
C SER A 208 3.31 -0.54 5.28
N LYS A 209 3.29 -1.82 5.63
CA LYS A 209 2.42 -2.85 5.00
C LYS A 209 0.95 -2.76 5.46
N VAL A 210 0.55 -1.67 6.10
CA VAL A 210 -0.81 -1.49 6.64
C VAL A 210 -1.82 -1.30 5.52
N LEU A 211 -1.48 -0.48 4.51
CA LEU A 211 -2.30 -0.24 3.32
C LEU A 211 -1.47 -0.36 2.05
N GLN A 212 -2.12 -0.74 0.98
CA GLN A 212 -1.55 -0.70 -0.36
C GLN A 212 -1.55 0.72 -0.89
N ILE A 213 -0.42 1.16 -1.48
CA ILE A 213 -0.26 2.50 -2.03
C ILE A 213 -1.37 2.87 -3.02
N ARG A 214 -1.76 1.96 -3.94
CA ARG A 214 -2.86 2.18 -4.89
C ARG A 214 -4.20 2.50 -4.22
N SER A 215 -4.50 1.89 -3.08
CA SER A 215 -5.74 2.18 -2.35
C SER A 215 -5.70 3.58 -1.73
N VAL A 216 -4.54 4.01 -1.23
CA VAL A 216 -4.34 5.35 -0.68
C VAL A 216 -4.41 6.41 -1.78
N GLU A 217 -3.75 6.18 -2.92
CA GLU A 217 -3.84 7.05 -4.11
C GLU A 217 -5.29 7.22 -4.58
N PHE A 218 -6.03 6.11 -4.64
CA PHE A 218 -7.42 6.12 -5.06
C PHE A 218 -8.30 6.87 -4.06
N ALA A 219 -8.09 6.65 -2.76
CA ALA A 219 -8.80 7.35 -1.69
C ALA A 219 -8.54 8.87 -1.74
N GLY A 220 -7.29 9.29 -1.92
CA GLY A 220 -6.91 10.68 -2.07
C GLY A 220 -7.54 11.32 -3.32
N LYS A 221 -7.42 10.66 -4.49
CA LYS A 221 -7.97 11.14 -5.77
C LYS A 221 -9.47 11.36 -5.73
N TYR A 222 -10.22 10.44 -5.14
CA TYR A 222 -11.69 10.49 -5.08
C TYR A 222 -12.23 11.05 -3.77
N ARG A 223 -11.36 11.55 -2.90
CA ARG A 223 -11.68 12.17 -1.62
C ARG A 223 -12.50 11.25 -0.69
N VAL A 224 -12.16 9.97 -0.66
CA VAL A 224 -12.79 8.96 0.19
C VAL A 224 -12.13 8.96 1.56
N GLN A 225 -12.82 9.42 2.58
CA GLN A 225 -12.35 9.31 3.96
C GLN A 225 -12.14 7.83 4.32
N THR A 226 -10.98 7.49 4.82
CA THR A 226 -10.60 6.10 5.06
C THR A 226 -10.07 5.93 6.49
N ARG A 227 -10.43 4.84 7.15
CA ARG A 227 -9.96 4.54 8.51
C ARG A 227 -9.41 3.13 8.60
N VAL A 228 -8.26 2.97 9.23
CA VAL A 228 -7.65 1.68 9.53
C VAL A 228 -8.03 1.24 10.95
N LEU A 229 -8.55 0.03 11.05
CA LEU A 229 -9.10 -0.55 12.28
C LEU A 229 -8.63 -1.99 12.46
N SER A 230 -8.53 -2.45 13.72
CA SER A 230 -8.29 -3.87 13.99
C SER A 230 -9.56 -4.70 13.83
N SER A 231 -9.43 -5.79 13.07
CA SER A 231 -10.47 -6.83 13.00
C SER A 231 -10.43 -7.79 14.20
N LEU A 232 -9.38 -7.71 15.02
CA LEU A 232 -9.13 -8.63 16.13
C LEU A 232 -9.76 -8.18 17.46
N THR A 233 -10.25 -6.92 17.51
CA THR A 233 -11.01 -6.42 18.67
C THR A 233 -12.35 -7.12 18.78
N ASP A 234 -12.92 -7.13 20.00
CA ASP A 234 -14.28 -7.65 20.24
C ASP A 234 -15.28 -7.01 19.25
N PRO A 235 -15.99 -7.80 18.41
CA PRO A 235 -16.98 -7.26 17.49
C PRO A 235 -18.14 -6.53 18.17
N MET A 236 -18.35 -6.75 19.47
CA MET A 236 -19.45 -6.17 20.25
C MET A 236 -19.08 -4.90 21.00
N ILE A 237 -17.84 -4.39 20.86
CA ILE A 237 -17.51 -3.06 21.45
C ILE A 237 -18.55 -2.01 21.02
N PRO A 238 -18.88 -1.02 21.88
CA PRO A 238 -19.83 0.03 21.53
C PRO A 238 -19.44 0.75 20.24
N LEU A 239 -20.43 1.04 19.39
CA LEU A 239 -20.18 1.61 18.07
C LEU A 239 -19.42 2.94 18.14
N HIS A 240 -19.77 3.82 19.10
CA HIS A 240 -19.07 5.10 19.28
C HIS A 240 -17.58 4.93 19.64
N VAL A 241 -17.22 3.85 20.34
CA VAL A 241 -15.81 3.53 20.63
C VAL A 241 -15.10 3.07 19.36
N GLU A 242 -15.74 2.21 18.57
CA GLU A 242 -15.18 1.72 17.31
C GLU A 242 -15.00 2.85 16.30
N MET A 243 -15.98 3.75 16.15
CA MET A 243 -15.92 4.91 15.24
C MET A 243 -14.77 5.88 15.57
N ASN A 244 -14.36 5.97 16.83
CA ASN A 244 -13.28 6.83 17.30
C ASN A 244 -11.95 6.07 17.51
N SER A 245 -11.88 4.79 17.13
CA SER A 245 -10.65 3.99 17.21
C SER A 245 -9.89 4.00 15.91
N GLY A 246 -8.70 3.38 15.93
CA GLY A 246 -7.86 3.24 14.74
C GLY A 246 -7.17 4.52 14.31
N THR A 247 -6.80 4.59 13.04
CA THR A 247 -6.18 5.76 12.41
C THR A 247 -7.05 6.27 11.27
N LEU A 248 -7.47 7.53 11.35
CA LEU A 248 -8.19 8.22 10.29
C LEU A 248 -7.20 8.77 9.26
N ILE A 249 -7.39 8.41 7.99
CA ILE A 249 -6.66 8.97 6.86
C ILE A 249 -7.57 10.02 6.22
N THR A 250 -7.13 11.26 6.22
CA THR A 250 -7.95 12.41 5.85
C THR A 250 -7.12 13.45 5.08
N PHE A 251 -7.77 14.50 4.63
CA PHE A 251 -7.10 15.65 4.05
C PHE A 251 -6.59 16.57 5.15
N GLU A 252 -5.57 17.37 4.83
CA GLU A 252 -5.07 18.39 5.73
C GLU A 252 -6.21 19.34 6.13
N GLU A 253 -6.38 19.57 7.44
CA GLU A 253 -7.33 20.57 7.92
C GLU A 253 -6.66 21.94 7.78
N GLU A 254 -7.33 22.91 7.15
CA GLU A 254 -6.84 24.27 6.88
C GLU A 254 -6.45 25.07 8.16
N ASN A 255 -6.59 24.48 9.34
CA ASN A 255 -6.45 25.14 10.64
C ASN A 255 -5.12 24.89 11.36
N ASN A 256 -4.18 24.16 10.79
CA ASN A 256 -2.87 23.96 11.45
C ASN A 256 -1.90 25.07 11.07
N MET A 257 -1.76 26.04 11.96
CA MET A 257 -0.72 27.08 11.84
C MET A 257 0.69 26.46 11.95
N GLU A 258 1.45 26.55 10.84
CA GLU A 258 2.93 26.59 10.72
C GLU A 258 3.83 25.62 11.53
N ALA A 259 3.35 24.55 12.14
CA ALA A 259 4.25 23.58 12.77
C ALA A 259 4.53 22.40 11.82
N ALA A 260 5.81 22.16 11.48
CA ALA A 260 6.20 20.91 10.85
C ALA A 260 5.94 19.77 11.83
N VAL A 261 4.98 18.94 11.50
CA VAL A 261 4.70 17.74 12.27
C VAL A 261 5.36 16.57 11.58
N ILE A 262 6.32 15.92 12.24
CA ILE A 262 6.87 14.66 11.78
C ILE A 262 5.92 13.56 12.22
N SER A 263 5.33 12.88 11.25
CA SER A 263 4.32 11.84 11.47
C SER A 263 4.95 10.48 11.75
N GLY A 264 6.15 10.23 11.21
CA GLY A 264 6.80 8.96 11.47
C GLY A 264 8.12 8.72 10.77
N ILE A 265 8.70 7.56 11.12
CA ILE A 265 9.90 7.00 10.49
C ILE A 265 9.49 5.75 9.72
N ALA A 266 9.60 5.81 8.40
CA ALA A 266 9.34 4.68 7.53
C ALA A 266 10.66 4.08 7.01
N PHE A 267 10.66 2.80 6.65
CA PHE A 267 11.84 2.12 6.14
C PHE A 267 11.49 1.03 5.12
N ALA A 268 12.41 0.78 4.19
CA ALA A 268 12.33 -0.33 3.25
C ALA A 268 13.61 -1.17 3.33
N ARG A 269 13.43 -2.49 3.51
CA ARG A 269 14.54 -3.48 3.52
C ARG A 269 14.82 -4.06 2.14
N ASP A 270 13.86 -3.98 1.24
CA ASP A 270 13.89 -4.60 -0.08
C ASP A 270 14.46 -3.64 -1.12
N GLU A 271 15.67 -3.16 -0.85
CA GLU A 271 16.39 -2.21 -1.71
C GLU A 271 17.76 -2.77 -2.10
N ALA A 272 18.15 -2.51 -3.34
CA ALA A 272 19.50 -2.71 -3.82
C ALA A 272 19.95 -1.49 -4.62
N LYS A 273 21.19 -1.05 -4.38
CA LYS A 273 21.80 0.09 -5.06
C LYS A 273 22.60 -0.37 -6.25
N ILE A 274 22.49 0.31 -7.39
CA ILE A 274 23.30 0.12 -8.58
C ILE A 274 23.92 1.46 -8.97
N THR A 275 25.22 1.48 -9.23
CA THR A 275 25.94 2.66 -9.68
C THR A 275 26.63 2.35 -11.02
N VAL A 276 26.35 3.15 -12.02
CA VAL A 276 27.02 3.16 -13.31
C VAL A 276 28.07 4.27 -13.30
N LEU A 277 29.33 3.90 -13.31
CA LEU A 277 30.45 4.80 -13.10
C LEU A 277 30.97 5.40 -14.41
N GLY A 278 31.32 6.68 -14.38
CA GLY A 278 32.04 7.36 -15.45
C GLY A 278 31.25 7.43 -16.75
N VAL A 279 29.94 7.61 -16.71
CA VAL A 279 29.09 7.79 -17.90
C VAL A 279 29.30 9.17 -18.51
N PRO A 280 29.25 9.34 -19.86
CA PRO A 280 29.32 10.64 -20.50
C PRO A 280 28.17 11.56 -20.04
N ASP A 281 28.49 12.79 -19.62
CA ASP A 281 27.49 13.80 -19.26
C ASP A 281 26.95 14.46 -20.54
N ARG A 282 25.89 13.87 -21.08
CA ARG A 282 25.22 14.33 -22.29
C ARG A 282 23.72 14.07 -22.25
N PRO A 283 22.91 14.87 -22.98
CA PRO A 283 21.46 14.64 -23.07
C PRO A 283 21.14 13.20 -23.50
N GLY A 284 20.15 12.59 -22.83
CA GLY A 284 19.66 11.24 -23.13
C GLY A 284 20.39 10.10 -22.42
N ILE A 285 21.45 10.36 -21.64
CA ILE A 285 22.19 9.29 -20.95
C ILE A 285 21.33 8.55 -19.92
N ALA A 286 20.51 9.26 -19.14
CA ALA A 286 19.60 8.67 -18.18
C ALA A 286 18.60 7.71 -18.86
N TYR A 287 18.05 8.10 -20.02
CA TYR A 287 17.17 7.24 -20.80
C TYR A 287 17.89 5.99 -21.32
N GLN A 288 19.15 6.14 -21.79
CA GLN A 288 19.93 4.99 -22.26
C GLN A 288 20.22 3.99 -21.14
N ILE A 289 20.32 4.44 -19.89
CA ILE A 289 20.53 3.56 -18.72
C ILE A 289 19.21 2.94 -18.26
N LEU A 290 18.17 3.76 -18.05
CA LEU A 290 16.92 3.30 -17.43
C LEU A 290 15.91 2.72 -18.43
N GLY A 291 15.99 3.04 -19.72
CA GLY A 291 15.08 2.51 -20.74
C GLY A 291 15.04 0.96 -20.75
N PRO A 292 16.21 0.26 -20.87
CA PRO A 292 16.25 -1.20 -20.82
C PRO A 292 15.75 -1.80 -19.48
N ILE A 293 15.86 -1.06 -18.38
CA ILE A 293 15.35 -1.47 -17.06
C ILE A 293 13.80 -1.38 -17.06
N ALA A 294 13.27 -0.27 -17.58
CA ALA A 294 11.82 -0.08 -17.71
C ALA A 294 11.18 -1.10 -18.68
N ASP A 295 11.84 -1.38 -19.83
CA ASP A 295 11.39 -2.41 -20.78
C ASP A 295 11.35 -3.81 -20.15
N ALA A 296 12.20 -4.06 -19.15
CA ALA A 296 12.20 -5.28 -18.37
C ALA A 296 11.18 -5.27 -17.21
N MET A 297 10.35 -4.23 -17.09
CA MET A 297 9.38 -4.06 -16.01
C MET A 297 9.99 -4.10 -14.60
N ILE A 298 11.17 -3.50 -14.44
CA ILE A 298 11.86 -3.33 -13.16
C ILE A 298 11.60 -1.91 -12.66
N ASP A 299 11.05 -1.81 -11.46
CA ASP A 299 10.79 -0.53 -10.82
C ASP A 299 12.11 0.11 -10.34
N VAL A 300 12.19 1.44 -10.45
CA VAL A 300 13.31 2.24 -9.98
C VAL A 300 12.76 3.28 -9.00
N ASP A 301 13.41 3.43 -7.82
CA ASP A 301 12.92 4.33 -6.79
C ASP A 301 13.80 5.59 -6.64
N MET A 302 14.97 5.49 -5.97
CA MET A 302 15.88 6.63 -5.84
C MET A 302 16.76 6.74 -7.07
N ILE A 303 16.92 7.94 -7.63
CA ILE A 303 17.83 8.22 -8.75
C ILE A 303 18.68 9.42 -8.39
N ILE A 304 20.02 9.28 -8.49
CA ILE A 304 20.98 10.36 -8.26
C ILE A 304 21.95 10.44 -9.42
N GLN A 305 22.04 11.62 -10.02
CA GLN A 305 23.05 11.99 -11.01
C GLN A 305 23.63 13.33 -10.61
N ASN A 306 24.94 13.44 -10.54
CA ASN A 306 25.64 14.69 -10.28
C ASN A 306 26.17 15.29 -11.58
N GLN A 307 26.36 16.61 -11.59
CA GLN A 307 27.03 17.25 -12.71
C GLN A 307 28.54 16.93 -12.66
N SER A 308 29.12 16.62 -13.81
CA SER A 308 30.52 16.27 -13.94
C SER A 308 31.44 17.48 -14.06
N VAL A 309 32.66 17.34 -13.56
CA VAL A 309 33.75 18.31 -13.78
C VAL A 309 34.52 17.97 -15.07
N ASP A 310 34.58 16.68 -15.46
CA ASP A 310 35.42 16.17 -16.58
C ASP A 310 34.58 15.62 -17.74
N GLY A 311 33.31 16.04 -17.90
CA GLY A 311 32.40 15.52 -18.91
C GLY A 311 31.95 14.08 -18.67
N LYS A 312 32.19 13.54 -17.48
CA LYS A 312 31.73 12.22 -17.02
C LYS A 312 31.08 12.34 -15.67
N THR A 313 30.01 11.60 -15.44
CA THR A 313 29.27 11.54 -14.18
C THR A 313 29.06 10.10 -13.74
N ASP A 314 28.73 9.90 -12.48
CA ASP A 314 28.23 8.64 -11.97
C ASP A 314 26.70 8.69 -11.87
N PHE A 315 26.05 7.62 -12.29
CA PHE A 315 24.60 7.49 -12.26
C PHE A 315 24.23 6.38 -11.29
N THR A 316 23.58 6.74 -10.18
CA THR A 316 23.22 5.81 -9.12
C THR A 316 21.70 5.73 -8.98
N PHE A 317 21.16 4.52 -8.84
CA PHE A 317 19.74 4.32 -8.60
C PHE A 317 19.50 3.06 -7.76
N THR A 318 18.27 2.92 -7.22
CA THR A 318 17.85 1.74 -6.47
C THR A 318 16.78 0.97 -7.22
N VAL A 319 16.79 -0.35 -7.00
CA VAL A 319 15.79 -1.30 -7.52
C VAL A 319 15.38 -2.24 -6.38
N PRO A 320 14.23 -2.95 -6.47
CA PRO A 320 13.91 -4.03 -5.56
C PRO A 320 15.03 -5.07 -5.53
N ARG A 321 15.36 -5.55 -4.34
CA ARG A 321 16.45 -6.55 -4.17
C ARG A 321 16.24 -7.81 -4.99
N SER A 322 15.00 -8.23 -5.18
CA SER A 322 14.62 -9.37 -6.04
C SER A 322 15.04 -9.18 -7.50
N ASP A 323 15.06 -7.94 -7.98
CA ASP A 323 15.39 -7.60 -9.37
C ASP A 323 16.86 -7.19 -9.57
N TYR A 324 17.64 -7.12 -8.49
CA TYR A 324 19.03 -6.65 -8.51
C TYR A 324 19.90 -7.35 -9.55
N GLN A 325 19.94 -8.69 -9.51
CA GLN A 325 20.78 -9.45 -10.43
C GLN A 325 20.35 -9.27 -11.88
N ARG A 326 19.04 -9.32 -12.13
CA ARG A 326 18.46 -9.12 -13.45
C ARG A 326 18.75 -7.72 -14.00
N ALA A 327 18.61 -6.69 -13.17
CA ALA A 327 18.94 -5.32 -13.54
C ALA A 327 20.43 -5.17 -13.89
N LEU A 328 21.32 -5.74 -13.07
CA LEU A 328 22.77 -5.70 -13.30
C LEU A 328 23.17 -6.41 -14.60
N ASP A 329 22.56 -7.56 -14.90
CA ASP A 329 22.82 -8.32 -16.14
C ASP A 329 22.34 -7.55 -17.38
N ILE A 330 21.18 -6.89 -17.32
CA ILE A 330 20.67 -6.01 -18.38
C ILE A 330 21.64 -4.85 -18.62
N LEU A 331 22.09 -4.19 -17.57
CA LEU A 331 23.02 -3.07 -17.69
C LEU A 331 24.36 -3.50 -18.30
N LYS A 332 24.94 -4.60 -17.84
CA LYS A 332 26.21 -5.12 -18.37
C LYS A 332 26.10 -5.55 -19.84
N SER A 333 25.00 -6.22 -20.19
CA SER A 333 24.85 -6.76 -21.55
C SER A 333 24.39 -5.72 -22.58
N LYS A 334 23.49 -4.82 -22.21
CA LYS A 334 22.83 -3.91 -23.14
C LYS A 334 23.29 -2.46 -23.05
N VAL A 335 23.85 -2.04 -21.91
CA VAL A 335 24.11 -0.62 -21.65
C VAL A 335 25.60 -0.32 -21.62
N GLN A 336 26.41 -1.10 -20.94
CA GLN A 336 27.83 -0.79 -20.67
C GLN A 336 28.64 -0.44 -21.94
N THR A 337 28.52 -1.21 -23.01
CA THR A 337 29.21 -0.98 -24.26
C THR A 337 28.69 0.23 -25.04
N HIS A 338 27.39 0.51 -24.98
CA HIS A 338 26.74 1.59 -25.73
C HIS A 338 27.01 2.98 -25.16
N ILE A 339 27.16 3.08 -23.84
CA ILE A 339 27.35 4.37 -23.15
C ILE A 339 28.79 4.63 -22.75
N ALA A 340 29.71 3.72 -23.04
CA ALA A 340 31.11 3.80 -22.65
C ALA A 340 31.30 4.05 -21.15
N ALA A 341 30.50 3.41 -20.30
CA ALA A 341 30.64 3.45 -18.87
C ALA A 341 31.96 2.81 -18.43
N ARG A 342 32.64 3.40 -17.47
CA ARG A 342 33.90 2.88 -16.92
C ARG A 342 33.70 1.55 -16.20
N ASP A 343 32.68 1.47 -15.36
CA ASP A 343 32.36 0.28 -14.55
C ASP A 343 30.93 0.32 -14.04
N MET A 344 30.47 -0.82 -13.51
CA MET A 344 29.16 -0.96 -12.85
C MET A 344 29.32 -1.67 -11.52
N MET A 345 28.86 -1.02 -10.47
CA MET A 345 28.91 -1.54 -9.11
C MET A 345 27.49 -1.70 -8.58
N GLY A 346 27.29 -2.67 -7.70
CA GLY A 346 26.02 -2.85 -7.02
C GLY A 346 26.21 -3.28 -5.57
N ASP A 347 25.23 -2.91 -4.74
CA ASP A 347 25.16 -3.30 -3.33
C ASP A 347 23.73 -3.72 -2.98
N PRO A 348 23.47 -5.02 -2.78
CA PRO A 348 22.16 -5.51 -2.39
C PRO A 348 21.90 -5.46 -0.86
N LYS A 349 22.87 -4.99 -0.06
CA LYS A 349 22.77 -4.94 1.40
C LYS A 349 22.53 -3.51 1.89
N VAL A 350 21.56 -2.86 1.32
CA VAL A 350 21.17 -1.49 1.69
C VAL A 350 19.71 -1.45 2.13
N SER A 351 19.40 -0.45 2.95
CA SER A 351 18.03 -0.15 3.37
C SER A 351 17.77 1.34 3.27
N LYS A 352 16.55 1.68 2.89
CA LYS A 352 16.08 3.06 2.86
C LYS A 352 15.40 3.38 4.19
N VAL A 353 15.77 4.50 4.82
CA VAL A 353 15.11 5.04 6.01
C VAL A 353 14.66 6.46 5.72
N SER A 354 13.43 6.78 6.08
CA SER A 354 12.80 8.05 5.74
C SER A 354 12.09 8.67 6.93
N VAL A 355 12.31 9.96 7.13
CA VAL A 355 11.49 10.81 7.99
C VAL A 355 10.36 11.34 7.14
N VAL A 356 9.11 11.17 7.60
CA VAL A 356 7.89 11.57 6.89
C VAL A 356 7.11 12.58 7.72
N GLY A 357 6.62 13.64 7.09
CA GLY A 357 5.79 14.64 7.75
C GLY A 357 5.49 15.82 6.83
N VAL A 358 4.39 16.53 7.09
CA VAL A 358 3.99 17.73 6.35
C VAL A 358 4.85 18.93 6.78
N GLY A 359 5.15 19.83 5.84
CA GLY A 359 5.89 21.06 6.11
C GLY A 359 7.41 20.91 6.24
N MET A 360 7.98 19.74 5.89
CA MET A 360 9.43 19.49 6.04
C MET A 360 10.30 20.46 5.23
N ARG A 361 9.82 20.93 4.09
CA ARG A 361 10.57 21.88 3.24
C ARG A 361 10.65 23.28 3.83
N SER A 362 9.61 23.71 4.54
CA SER A 362 9.54 25.05 5.15
C SER A 362 10.26 25.13 6.51
N HIS A 363 10.64 23.99 7.11
CA HIS A 363 11.27 23.95 8.43
C HIS A 363 12.77 23.65 8.34
N VAL A 364 13.55 24.69 8.59
CA VAL A 364 15.02 24.59 8.62
C VAL A 364 15.46 23.68 9.76
N GLY A 365 16.35 22.72 9.46
CA GLY A 365 17.01 21.92 10.49
C GLY A 365 16.56 20.46 10.60
N ILE A 366 15.44 20.04 10.00
CA ILE A 366 15.00 18.63 10.04
C ILE A 366 16.06 17.71 9.42
N ALA A 367 16.53 18.02 8.20
CA ALA A 367 17.59 17.26 7.55
C ALA A 367 18.88 17.25 8.38
N SER A 368 19.27 18.41 8.94
CA SER A 368 20.46 18.52 9.79
C SER A 368 20.33 17.68 11.06
N LYS A 369 19.15 17.65 11.68
CA LYS A 369 18.87 16.84 12.87
C LYS A 369 18.94 15.34 12.52
N MET A 370 18.34 14.92 11.40
CA MET A 370 18.42 13.55 10.89
C MET A 370 19.87 13.11 10.66
N PHE A 371 20.65 13.92 9.94
CA PHE A 371 22.03 13.58 9.58
C PHE A 371 22.95 13.56 10.81
N ARG A 372 22.76 14.50 11.76
CA ARG A 372 23.48 14.51 13.02
C ARG A 372 23.20 13.24 13.83
N THR A 373 21.94 12.86 13.99
CA THR A 373 21.57 11.65 14.73
C THR A 373 22.23 10.40 14.13
N LEU A 374 22.20 10.26 12.80
CA LEU A 374 22.84 9.12 12.13
C LEU A 374 24.37 9.16 12.29
N SER A 375 24.98 10.34 12.23
CA SER A 375 26.42 10.51 12.44
C SER A 375 26.86 10.16 13.86
N GLU A 376 26.10 10.56 14.88
CA GLU A 376 26.35 10.24 16.28
C GLU A 376 26.28 8.72 16.55
N GLU A 377 25.45 8.00 15.81
CA GLU A 377 25.35 6.53 15.84
C GLU A 377 26.40 5.84 14.92
N GLY A 378 27.26 6.58 14.28
CA GLY A 378 28.27 6.02 13.37
C GLY A 378 27.71 5.41 12.08
N ILE A 379 26.51 5.84 11.67
CA ILE A 379 25.82 5.34 10.48
C ILE A 379 26.18 6.21 9.27
N ASN A 380 26.83 5.60 8.27
CA ASN A 380 27.19 6.29 7.05
C ASN A 380 26.00 6.35 6.08
N ILE A 381 25.75 7.54 5.51
CA ILE A 381 24.72 7.79 4.50
C ILE A 381 25.33 7.57 3.11
N GLN A 382 24.70 6.73 2.32
CA GLN A 382 25.16 6.40 0.95
C GLN A 382 24.44 7.22 -0.13
N MET A 383 23.15 7.54 0.07
CA MET A 383 22.34 8.36 -0.82
C MET A 383 21.38 9.19 0.01
N ILE A 384 20.96 10.34 -0.52
CA ILE A 384 19.94 11.21 0.07
C ILE A 384 18.94 11.57 -1.02
N SER A 385 17.66 11.53 -0.70
CA SER A 385 16.57 12.05 -1.53
C SER A 385 15.59 12.82 -0.66
N THR A 386 15.10 13.95 -1.15
CA THR A 386 14.16 14.80 -0.43
C THR A 386 12.95 15.12 -1.29
N SER A 387 11.79 15.20 -0.66
CA SER A 387 10.57 15.77 -1.23
C SER A 387 9.96 16.79 -0.27
N GLU A 388 8.76 17.28 -0.56
CA GLU A 388 8.06 18.23 0.29
C GLU A 388 7.67 17.66 1.65
N ILE A 389 7.49 16.34 1.72
CA ILE A 389 6.94 15.62 2.88
C ILE A 389 7.83 14.47 3.37
N LYS A 390 9.01 14.27 2.78
CA LYS A 390 9.97 13.24 3.26
C LYS A 390 11.42 13.63 3.04
N ILE A 391 12.28 13.10 3.91
CA ILE A 391 13.72 13.01 3.71
C ILE A 391 14.11 11.55 3.84
N SER A 392 14.67 10.99 2.77
CA SER A 392 15.08 9.60 2.69
C SER A 392 16.59 9.48 2.60
N VAL A 393 17.13 8.53 3.33
CA VAL A 393 18.56 8.14 3.23
C VAL A 393 18.69 6.66 2.93
N LEU A 394 19.70 6.31 2.16
CA LEU A 394 20.12 4.94 1.95
C LEU A 394 21.32 4.65 2.84
N ILE A 395 21.26 3.58 3.61
CA ILE A 395 22.27 3.16 4.56
C ILE A 395 22.57 1.68 4.43
N ASP A 396 23.64 1.17 5.04
CA ASP A 396 23.89 -0.26 5.16
C ASP A 396 22.76 -0.94 5.95
N GLU A 397 22.24 -2.04 5.45
CA GLU A 397 21.08 -2.76 6.00
C GLU A 397 21.24 -3.13 7.48
N LYS A 398 22.47 -3.45 7.92
CA LYS A 398 22.75 -3.84 9.31
C LYS A 398 22.44 -2.75 10.33
N TYR A 399 22.42 -1.48 9.91
CA TYR A 399 22.13 -0.34 10.78
C TYR A 399 20.68 0.12 10.75
N MET A 400 19.83 -0.48 9.92
CA MET A 400 18.47 0.00 9.69
C MET A 400 17.65 0.13 10.97
N GLU A 401 17.65 -0.89 11.83
CA GLU A 401 16.88 -0.86 13.08
C GLU A 401 17.41 0.17 14.08
N LEU A 402 18.75 0.30 14.17
CA LEU A 402 19.37 1.35 15.00
C LEU A 402 18.97 2.73 14.49
N ALA A 403 19.06 2.97 13.18
CA ALA A 403 18.68 4.24 12.58
C ALA A 403 17.22 4.58 12.87
N VAL A 404 16.31 3.64 12.73
CA VAL A 404 14.86 3.83 13.00
C VAL A 404 14.64 4.24 14.46
N ARG A 405 15.21 3.51 15.44
CA ARG A 405 15.05 3.82 16.86
C ARG A 405 15.67 5.17 17.23
N SER A 406 16.88 5.44 16.76
CA SER A 406 17.58 6.71 17.08
C SER A 406 16.85 7.91 16.46
N LEU A 407 16.35 7.80 15.24
CA LEU A 407 15.56 8.87 14.62
C LEU A 407 14.20 9.04 15.31
N HIS A 408 13.49 7.94 15.65
CA HIS A 408 12.24 8.01 16.38
C HIS A 408 12.39 8.78 17.70
N LYS A 409 13.41 8.47 18.48
CA LYS A 409 13.76 9.16 19.72
C LYS A 409 14.18 10.60 19.47
N ALA A 410 15.05 10.85 18.48
CA ALA A 410 15.53 12.20 18.18
C ALA A 410 14.38 13.14 17.79
N PHE A 411 13.36 12.65 17.08
CA PHE A 411 12.19 13.44 16.71
C PHE A 411 11.05 13.38 17.73
N GLU A 412 11.28 12.77 18.91
CA GLU A 412 10.34 12.72 20.04
C GLU A 412 8.97 12.15 19.68
N LEU A 413 8.96 11.12 18.80
CA LEU A 413 7.73 10.57 18.24
C LEU A 413 6.94 9.70 19.22
N GLU A 414 7.50 9.36 20.37
CA GLU A 414 6.83 8.72 21.50
C GLU A 414 5.84 9.66 22.21
N GLN A 415 6.06 10.97 22.11
CA GLN A 415 5.21 11.98 22.73
C GLN A 415 4.01 12.30 21.81
N ARG A 416 2.87 12.64 22.42
CA ARG A 416 1.75 13.22 21.66
C ARG A 416 2.09 14.67 21.32
N PRO A 417 1.81 15.13 20.08
CA PRO A 417 2.00 16.52 19.71
C PRO A 417 1.08 17.47 20.50
#